data_ea2d4f907b9a42186b8bcabac3aaeac8
#
_entry.id   ea2d4f907b9a42186b8bcabac3aaeac8
#
_cell.length_a   1.000
_cell.length_b   1.000
_cell.length_c   1.000
_cell.angle_alpha   90.00
_cell.angle_beta   90.00
_cell.angle_gamma   90.00
#
_symmetry.space_group_name_H-M   'P 1'
#
loop_
_entity.id
_entity.type
_entity.pdbx_description
1 polymer ?
#
loop_
_entity_poly.entity_id
_entity_poly.type
_entity_poly.pdbx_seq_one_letter_code
_entity_poly.pdbx_strand_id
1 'polypeptide(L)'
;MSKFVKFATLRSTTDCTFWAKFAELKIDKFKLDEKAMINLWGIYSLESLNEENTNPLIMDCTSFNEDTETFSHNSSVVCLGHMINTNTFEAFRKIDPEKLIDSMGKDIIHSIRDGSILQKPWKLSLFLVVAYSDLKKYRFHYWVAHPTPLKLPEMYYEEIPKPINQEFTNNSDDLCRGFLRLDSRSKNYFAILISKEDQMSIVDLATGINTLETNKVDSNGSQEYKELYFAFYDPCTTAEPGWPLRNLLCLLLWHCPTYCFTKIIKVISIRGNKAQNSIVFKLKTKEYEDSKKIRNDVFGCSLVGWERNAAGKMGPTIVDLSHTMDPAKLSDRAINLNLKLMKWRLVPDLDLEKLERFSQ
;
A
#
# COMPACT_ATOMS: atom_id res chain seq x y z
N MET A 1 -8.00 -16.02 -26.53
CA MET A 1 -9.01 -15.71 -25.47
C MET A 1 -8.46 -14.61 -24.61
N SER A 2 -9.11 -13.44 -24.59
CA SER A 2 -8.74 -12.36 -23.69
C SER A 2 -8.97 -12.78 -22.23
N LYS A 3 -7.92 -12.70 -21.41
CA LYS A 3 -7.99 -13.09 -19.99
C LYS A 3 -8.55 -11.91 -19.19
N PHE A 4 -9.57 -12.15 -18.35
CA PHE A 4 -10.08 -11.14 -17.43
C PHE A 4 -8.99 -10.67 -16.46
N VAL A 5 -8.99 -9.37 -16.18
CA VAL A 5 -8.08 -8.77 -15.22
C VAL A 5 -8.46 -9.21 -13.81
N LYS A 6 -7.51 -9.81 -13.13
CA LYS A 6 -7.58 -10.13 -11.71
C LYS A 6 -6.62 -9.21 -10.96
N PHE A 7 -6.92 -8.94 -9.70
CA PHE A 7 -6.12 -8.04 -8.88
C PHE A 7 -5.54 -8.81 -7.70
N ALA A 8 -4.24 -8.68 -7.50
CA ALA A 8 -3.56 -9.25 -6.35
C ALA A 8 -3.82 -8.39 -5.11
N THR A 9 -4.10 -9.05 -3.98
CA THR A 9 -4.36 -8.39 -2.70
C THR A 9 -3.06 -7.88 -2.09
N LEU A 10 -3.16 -6.81 -1.30
CA LEU A 10 -2.04 -6.24 -0.56
C LEU A 10 -1.82 -6.96 0.77
N ARG A 11 -0.64 -6.79 1.33
CA ARG A 11 -0.27 -7.24 2.66
C ARG A 11 0.46 -6.14 3.40
N SER A 12 0.31 -6.13 4.71
CA SER A 12 1.05 -5.26 5.62
C SER A 12 1.80 -6.06 6.67
N THR A 13 2.77 -5.43 7.27
CA THR A 13 3.50 -5.96 8.42
C THR A 13 3.77 -4.85 9.43
N THR A 14 3.81 -5.23 10.70
CA THR A 14 4.21 -4.35 11.79
C THR A 14 5.39 -4.96 12.50
N ASP A 15 6.34 -4.16 12.93
CA ASP A 15 7.41 -4.62 13.80
C ASP A 15 7.09 -4.35 15.28
N CYS A 16 7.98 -4.78 16.18
CA CYS A 16 7.79 -4.56 17.61
C CYS A 16 7.87 -3.08 18.01
N THR A 17 8.59 -2.24 17.25
CA THR A 17 8.76 -0.82 17.56
C THR A 17 7.46 -0.03 17.29
N PHE A 18 6.66 -0.45 16.30
CA PHE A 18 5.33 0.09 16.05
C PHE A 18 4.45 -0.05 17.29
N TRP A 19 4.36 -1.24 17.86
CA TRP A 19 3.50 -1.51 19.00
C TRP A 19 4.02 -0.89 20.29
N ALA A 20 5.35 -0.82 20.46
CA ALA A 20 5.97 -0.13 21.59
C ALA A 20 5.61 1.36 21.56
N LYS A 21 5.76 2.02 20.41
CA LYS A 21 5.39 3.43 20.23
C LYS A 21 3.90 3.67 20.39
N PHE A 22 3.07 2.78 19.84
CA PHE A 22 1.63 2.86 20.03
C PHE A 22 1.21 2.72 21.49
N ALA A 23 1.82 1.79 22.25
CA ALA A 23 1.55 1.62 23.69
C ALA A 23 1.90 2.89 24.49
N GLU A 24 3.04 3.53 24.21
CA GLU A 24 3.43 4.82 24.78
C GLU A 24 2.37 5.89 24.47
N LEU A 25 2.04 6.08 23.19
CA LEU A 25 1.04 7.08 22.76
C LEU A 25 -0.34 6.82 23.37
N LYS A 26 -0.73 5.54 23.51
CA LYS A 26 -2.01 5.19 24.13
C LYS A 26 -2.05 5.57 25.59
N ILE A 27 -0.97 5.38 26.34
CA ILE A 27 -0.88 5.73 27.76
C ILE A 27 -0.85 7.24 27.94
N ASP A 28 -0.03 7.94 27.18
CA ASP A 28 0.25 9.35 27.41
C ASP A 28 -0.72 10.29 26.69
N LYS A 29 -1.06 10.01 25.43
CA LYS A 29 -1.83 10.91 24.57
C LYS A 29 -3.30 10.49 24.42
N PHE A 30 -3.56 9.26 23.97
CA PHE A 30 -4.91 8.83 23.60
C PHE A 30 -5.74 8.33 24.78
N LYS A 31 -5.12 7.73 25.78
CA LYS A 31 -5.78 7.20 26.99
C LYS A 31 -6.97 6.30 26.65
N LEU A 32 -8.18 6.70 27.05
CA LEU A 32 -9.43 5.97 26.79
C LEU A 32 -10.24 6.56 25.61
N ASP A 33 -9.67 7.48 24.84
CA ASP A 33 -10.35 8.00 23.66
C ASP A 33 -10.40 6.97 22.55
N GLU A 34 -11.58 6.41 22.31
CA GLU A 34 -11.86 5.46 21.20
C GLU A 34 -12.27 6.17 19.91
N LYS A 35 -12.52 7.47 19.96
CA LYS A 35 -12.93 8.26 18.79
C LYS A 35 -11.75 8.92 18.10
N ALA A 36 -10.59 8.95 18.72
CA ALA A 36 -9.39 9.49 18.12
C ALA A 36 -9.02 8.68 16.88
N MET A 37 -9.09 9.32 15.74
CA MET A 37 -8.53 8.79 14.50
C MET A 37 -7.07 9.17 14.45
N ILE A 38 -6.21 8.16 14.49
CA ILE A 38 -4.77 8.31 14.53
C ILE A 38 -4.24 8.26 13.10
N ASN A 39 -3.57 9.31 12.65
CA ASN A 39 -2.90 9.30 11.37
C ASN A 39 -1.67 8.41 11.44
N LEU A 40 -1.47 7.60 10.42
CA LEU A 40 -0.35 6.70 10.25
C LEU A 40 0.32 6.90 8.91
N TRP A 41 1.58 6.51 8.85
CA TRP A 41 2.32 6.34 7.62
C TRP A 41 2.78 4.90 7.49
N GLY A 42 2.55 4.32 6.33
CA GLY A 42 3.11 3.02 5.95
C GLY A 42 4.09 3.21 4.79
N ILE A 43 5.07 2.33 4.71
CA ILE A 43 6.17 2.44 3.76
C ILE A 43 6.30 1.15 2.97
N TYR A 44 6.38 1.27 1.64
CA TYR A 44 6.89 0.20 0.77
C TYR A 44 8.35 0.47 0.47
N SER A 45 9.23 -0.50 0.75
CA SER A 45 10.64 -0.43 0.36
C SER A 45 10.79 -0.69 -1.14
N LEU A 46 11.62 0.10 -1.83
CA LEU A 46 11.97 -0.14 -3.23
C LEU A 46 13.10 -1.17 -3.40
N GLU A 47 13.87 -1.44 -2.34
CA GLU A 47 15.11 -2.23 -2.41
C GLU A 47 14.94 -3.66 -1.91
N SER A 48 14.01 -3.92 -0.99
CA SER A 48 13.85 -5.23 -0.37
C SER A 48 12.62 -5.96 -0.87
N LEU A 49 12.83 -7.00 -1.67
CA LEU A 49 11.91 -8.14 -1.66
C LEU A 49 12.34 -9.04 -0.50
N ASN A 50 11.40 -9.45 0.36
CA ASN A 50 11.65 -10.44 1.41
C ASN A 50 12.09 -11.76 0.77
N GLU A 51 12.60 -12.70 1.58
CA GLU A 51 12.89 -14.08 1.15
C GLU A 51 11.69 -14.74 0.46
N GLU A 52 10.46 -14.34 0.81
CA GLU A 52 9.21 -14.79 0.21
C GLU A 52 8.82 -14.03 -1.08
N ASN A 53 9.69 -13.17 -1.62
CA ASN A 53 9.39 -12.31 -2.77
C ASN A 53 8.11 -11.47 -2.60
N THR A 54 7.83 -11.00 -1.39
CA THR A 54 6.71 -10.10 -1.10
C THR A 54 7.22 -8.72 -0.71
N ASN A 55 6.43 -7.68 -0.99
CA ASN A 55 6.71 -6.32 -0.54
C ASN A 55 5.53 -5.79 0.28
N PRO A 56 5.46 -6.12 1.57
CA PRO A 56 4.38 -5.69 2.43
C PRO A 56 4.49 -4.19 2.75
N LEU A 57 3.36 -3.57 3.06
CA LEU A 57 3.32 -2.25 3.69
C LEU A 57 3.91 -2.37 5.10
N ILE A 58 5.03 -1.70 5.33
CA ILE A 58 5.74 -1.75 6.61
C ILE A 58 5.25 -0.61 7.49
N MET A 59 4.93 -0.93 8.74
CA MET A 59 4.61 0.02 9.80
C MET A 59 5.57 -0.21 10.98
N ASP A 60 6.23 0.86 11.43
CA ASP A 60 7.20 0.86 12.54
C ASP A 60 6.96 2.08 13.47
N CYS A 61 7.86 2.37 14.38
CA CYS A 61 7.72 3.50 15.31
C CYS A 61 7.62 4.86 14.58
N THR A 62 8.16 4.99 13.38
CA THR A 62 8.12 6.23 12.59
C THR A 62 6.76 6.48 11.96
N SER A 63 5.91 5.45 11.87
CA SER A 63 4.55 5.53 11.32
C SER A 63 3.65 6.53 12.04
N PHE A 64 3.99 6.93 13.26
CA PHE A 64 3.23 7.89 14.07
C PHE A 64 3.78 9.33 13.99
N ASN A 65 4.82 9.58 13.20
CA ASN A 65 5.41 10.90 13.08
C ASN A 65 4.45 11.86 12.38
N GLU A 66 4.29 13.06 12.95
CA GLU A 66 3.47 14.12 12.37
C GLU A 66 4.15 14.75 11.16
N ASP A 67 5.48 14.82 11.19
CA ASP A 67 6.31 15.36 10.11
C ASP A 67 6.67 14.31 9.06
N THR A 68 6.20 14.55 7.86
CA THR A 68 6.45 13.65 6.72
C THR A 68 7.80 13.88 6.05
N GLU A 69 8.55 14.91 6.44
CA GLU A 69 9.89 15.17 5.94
C GLU A 69 10.89 14.07 6.36
N THR A 70 10.61 13.37 7.46
CA THR A 70 11.40 12.20 7.87
C THR A 70 11.33 11.03 6.89
N PHE A 71 10.34 11.00 6.00
CA PHE A 71 10.17 9.97 4.97
C PHE A 71 10.77 10.35 3.61
N SER A 72 11.61 11.35 3.54
CA SER A 72 12.25 11.86 2.30
C SER A 72 13.25 10.89 1.66
N HIS A 73 13.22 9.60 2.02
CA HIS A 73 14.09 8.62 1.40
C HIS A 73 13.63 8.31 -0.03
N ASN A 74 14.47 8.59 -1.00
CA ASN A 74 14.27 8.28 -2.42
C ASN A 74 14.05 6.76 -2.67
N SER A 75 14.32 5.92 -1.67
CA SER A 75 14.22 4.46 -1.72
C SER A 75 12.88 3.89 -1.23
N SER A 76 11.86 4.72 -1.03
CA SER A 76 10.57 4.28 -0.51
C SER A 76 9.37 4.94 -1.18
N VAL A 77 8.21 4.27 -1.07
CA VAL A 77 6.88 4.81 -1.39
C VAL A 77 6.08 4.88 -0.11
N VAL A 78 5.54 6.06 0.19
CA VAL A 78 4.84 6.34 1.45
C VAL A 78 3.34 6.38 1.23
N CYS A 79 2.59 5.66 2.07
CA CYS A 79 1.13 5.61 2.07
C CYS A 79 0.57 6.23 3.35
N LEU A 80 -0.51 7.01 3.21
CA LEU A 80 -1.26 7.52 4.33
C LEU A 80 -2.18 6.43 4.89
N GLY A 81 -2.27 6.33 6.20
CA GLY A 81 -3.19 5.44 6.88
C GLY A 81 -3.91 6.11 8.04
N HIS A 82 -4.98 5.47 8.46
CA HIS A 82 -5.71 5.83 9.67
C HIS A 82 -5.82 4.63 10.59
N MET A 83 -5.70 4.86 11.88
CA MET A 83 -5.87 3.82 12.88
C MET A 83 -7.00 4.17 13.84
N ILE A 84 -7.86 3.20 14.09
CA ILE A 84 -8.89 3.22 15.13
C ILE A 84 -8.49 2.22 16.19
N ASN A 85 -8.45 2.66 17.44
CA ASN A 85 -8.14 1.79 18.56
C ASN A 85 -9.35 1.63 19.47
N THR A 86 -9.64 0.40 19.89
CA THR A 86 -10.65 0.08 20.90
C THR A 86 -10.01 -0.18 22.25
N ASN A 87 -10.74 0.12 23.33
CA ASN A 87 -10.26 -0.07 24.70
C ASN A 87 -10.55 -1.46 25.25
N THR A 88 -11.49 -2.18 24.66
CA THR A 88 -11.86 -3.53 25.10
C THR A 88 -11.86 -4.50 23.93
N PHE A 89 -11.58 -5.76 24.23
CA PHE A 89 -11.63 -6.82 23.23
C PHE A 89 -13.06 -7.05 22.71
N GLU A 90 -14.07 -6.86 23.58
CA GLU A 90 -15.47 -6.93 23.22
C GLU A 90 -15.87 -5.85 22.22
N ALA A 91 -15.39 -4.61 22.40
CA ALA A 91 -15.61 -3.52 21.46
C ALA A 91 -14.92 -3.84 20.10
N PHE A 92 -13.69 -4.34 20.13
CA PHE A 92 -12.99 -4.77 18.92
C PHE A 92 -13.75 -5.86 18.14
N ARG A 93 -14.28 -6.86 18.84
CA ARG A 93 -15.07 -7.94 18.21
C ARG A 93 -16.42 -7.50 17.68
N LYS A 94 -17.00 -6.42 18.21
CA LYS A 94 -18.28 -5.86 17.75
C LYS A 94 -18.15 -4.93 16.56
N ILE A 95 -16.93 -4.59 16.13
CA ILE A 95 -16.73 -3.78 14.94
C ILE A 95 -17.32 -4.51 13.74
N ASP A 96 -18.19 -3.80 13.02
CA ASP A 96 -18.68 -4.22 11.72
C ASP A 96 -17.67 -3.80 10.65
N PRO A 97 -16.91 -4.75 10.09
CA PRO A 97 -15.82 -4.42 9.18
C PRO A 97 -16.32 -3.82 7.86
N GLU A 98 -17.52 -4.19 7.40
CA GLU A 98 -18.11 -3.67 6.16
C GLU A 98 -18.49 -2.20 6.33
N LYS A 99 -19.20 -1.88 7.42
CA LYS A 99 -19.56 -0.49 7.68
C LYS A 99 -18.35 0.41 7.93
N LEU A 100 -17.32 -0.13 8.58
CA LEU A 100 -16.13 0.64 8.88
C LEU A 100 -15.36 0.97 7.61
N ILE A 101 -15.10 -0.01 6.75
CA ILE A 101 -14.38 0.23 5.49
C ILE A 101 -15.17 1.17 4.58
N ASP A 102 -16.48 1.04 4.53
CA ASP A 102 -17.36 1.95 3.78
C ASP A 102 -17.27 3.38 4.31
N SER A 103 -17.29 3.58 5.64
CA SER A 103 -17.21 4.92 6.21
C SER A 103 -15.88 5.61 5.91
N MET A 104 -14.77 4.88 6.03
CA MET A 104 -13.42 5.41 5.79
C MET A 104 -13.13 5.61 4.31
N GLY A 105 -13.59 4.69 3.47
CA GLY A 105 -13.36 4.78 2.03
C GLY A 105 -14.27 5.79 1.32
N LYS A 106 -15.34 6.28 1.95
CA LYS A 106 -16.17 7.37 1.41
C LYS A 106 -15.37 8.63 1.12
N ASP A 107 -14.35 8.91 1.92
CA ASP A 107 -13.49 10.07 1.71
C ASP A 107 -12.68 9.94 0.42
N ILE A 108 -12.23 8.73 0.07
CA ILE A 108 -11.57 8.46 -1.21
C ILE A 108 -12.55 8.69 -2.35
N ILE A 109 -13.74 8.09 -2.28
CA ILE A 109 -14.78 8.21 -3.30
C ILE A 109 -15.22 9.67 -3.47
N HIS A 110 -15.39 10.40 -2.36
CA HIS A 110 -15.74 11.83 -2.40
C HIS A 110 -14.65 12.65 -3.08
N SER A 111 -13.37 12.44 -2.70
CA SER A 111 -12.25 13.17 -3.29
C SER A 111 -11.97 12.81 -4.76
N ILE A 112 -12.37 11.62 -5.21
CA ILE A 112 -12.41 11.30 -6.63
C ILE A 112 -13.49 12.14 -7.34
N ARG A 113 -14.70 12.23 -6.75
CA ARG A 113 -15.84 12.93 -7.35
C ARG A 113 -15.64 14.44 -7.45
N ASP A 114 -15.09 15.07 -6.43
CA ASP A 114 -14.85 16.51 -6.40
C ASP A 114 -13.52 16.94 -7.05
N GLY A 115 -12.68 15.95 -7.45
CA GLY A 115 -11.39 16.18 -8.10
C GLY A 115 -10.26 16.57 -7.16
N SER A 116 -10.48 16.70 -5.84
CA SER A 116 -9.44 17.08 -4.88
C SER A 116 -8.32 16.02 -4.79
N ILE A 117 -8.63 14.77 -5.14
CA ILE A 117 -7.66 13.66 -5.21
C ILE A 117 -6.55 13.93 -6.22
N LEU A 118 -6.81 14.71 -7.28
CA LEU A 118 -5.81 15.00 -8.32
C LEU A 118 -4.63 15.82 -7.80
N GLN A 119 -4.85 16.61 -6.75
CA GLN A 119 -3.79 17.35 -6.06
C GLN A 119 -3.02 16.48 -5.05
N LYS A 120 -3.65 15.39 -4.59
CA LYS A 120 -3.09 14.49 -3.58
C LYS A 120 -3.33 13.02 -3.94
N PRO A 121 -2.80 12.55 -5.10
CA PRO A 121 -3.11 11.23 -5.65
C PRO A 121 -2.68 10.07 -4.74
N TRP A 122 -1.71 10.27 -3.84
CA TRP A 122 -1.32 9.26 -2.84
C TRP A 122 -2.45 8.84 -1.90
N LYS A 123 -3.53 9.64 -1.77
CA LYS A 123 -4.72 9.26 -1.01
C LYS A 123 -5.48 8.09 -1.62
N LEU A 124 -5.27 7.76 -2.90
CA LEU A 124 -5.79 6.53 -3.50
C LEU A 124 -5.20 5.25 -2.87
N SER A 125 -4.02 5.35 -2.23
CA SER A 125 -3.39 4.25 -1.49
C SER A 125 -3.66 4.34 0.02
N LEU A 126 -4.74 5.00 0.45
CA LEU A 126 -5.12 5.06 1.86
C LEU A 126 -5.31 3.66 2.42
N PHE A 127 -4.78 3.41 3.62
CA PHE A 127 -5.03 2.18 4.36
C PHE A 127 -5.67 2.47 5.73
N LEU A 128 -6.30 1.45 6.30
CA LEU A 128 -6.96 1.51 7.59
C LEU A 128 -6.41 0.43 8.50
N VAL A 129 -6.15 0.78 9.76
CA VAL A 129 -5.81 -0.17 10.83
C VAL A 129 -6.88 -0.09 11.91
N VAL A 130 -7.39 -1.24 12.31
CA VAL A 130 -8.22 -1.37 13.51
C VAL A 130 -7.45 -2.17 14.52
N ALA A 131 -7.36 -1.70 15.76
CA ALA A 131 -6.57 -2.37 16.77
C ALA A 131 -7.26 -2.42 18.15
N TYR A 132 -6.92 -3.46 18.89
CA TYR A 132 -7.11 -3.57 20.33
C TYR A 132 -5.77 -3.95 20.95
N SER A 133 -5.41 -3.28 22.05
CA SER A 133 -4.14 -3.46 22.75
C SER A 133 -4.38 -3.91 24.19
N ASP A 134 -4.03 -5.15 24.51
CA ASP A 134 -3.92 -5.61 25.89
C ASP A 134 -2.53 -5.24 26.41
N LEU A 135 -2.43 -4.02 26.95
CA LEU A 135 -1.16 -3.48 27.46
C LEU A 135 -0.60 -4.27 28.66
N LYS A 136 -1.48 -4.97 29.44
CA LYS A 136 -1.04 -5.79 30.58
C LYS A 136 -0.33 -7.08 30.13
N LYS A 137 -0.77 -7.63 29.00
CA LYS A 137 -0.22 -8.88 28.45
C LYS A 137 0.71 -8.65 27.27
N TYR A 138 0.89 -7.40 26.85
CA TYR A 138 1.65 -7.03 25.64
C TYR A 138 1.17 -7.79 24.39
N ARG A 139 -0.17 -7.95 24.26
CA ARG A 139 -0.84 -8.57 23.12
C ARG A 139 -1.63 -7.53 22.34
N PHE A 140 -1.40 -7.52 21.03
CA PHE A 140 -2.03 -6.59 20.11
C PHE A 140 -2.83 -7.36 19.08
N HIS A 141 -4.10 -7.04 18.96
CA HIS A 141 -4.98 -7.56 17.93
C HIS A 141 -5.18 -6.46 16.92
N TYR A 142 -4.92 -6.71 15.65
CA TYR A 142 -5.09 -5.70 14.63
C TYR A 142 -5.56 -6.29 13.31
N TRP A 143 -6.21 -5.48 12.50
CA TRP A 143 -6.65 -5.83 11.18
C TRP A 143 -6.41 -4.65 10.25
N VAL A 144 -5.89 -4.89 9.05
CA VAL A 144 -5.56 -3.85 8.06
C VAL A 144 -6.49 -3.98 6.87
N ALA A 145 -6.89 -2.85 6.31
CA ALA A 145 -7.65 -2.77 5.09
C ALA A 145 -7.09 -1.73 4.12
N HIS A 146 -7.23 -2.01 2.83
CA HIS A 146 -6.91 -1.12 1.71
C HIS A 146 -8.20 -0.84 0.94
N PRO A 147 -8.96 0.22 1.30
CA PRO A 147 -10.31 0.46 0.76
C PRO A 147 -10.30 0.63 -0.75
N THR A 148 -11.18 -0.13 -1.42
CA THR A 148 -11.37 -0.05 -2.87
C THR A 148 -12.82 -0.45 -3.21
N PRO A 149 -13.44 0.09 -4.26
CA PRO A 149 -14.78 -0.32 -4.66
C PRO A 149 -14.90 -1.82 -4.93
N LEU A 150 -15.97 -2.43 -4.43
CA LEU A 150 -16.25 -3.85 -4.64
C LEU A 150 -16.43 -4.18 -6.12
N LYS A 151 -17.10 -3.29 -6.86
CA LYS A 151 -17.40 -3.48 -8.27
C LYS A 151 -16.52 -2.59 -9.13
N LEU A 152 -15.99 -3.14 -10.18
CA LEU A 152 -15.39 -2.46 -11.32
C LEU A 152 -16.04 -3.00 -12.58
N PRO A 153 -16.05 -2.25 -13.69
CA PRO A 153 -16.42 -2.82 -14.98
C PRO A 153 -15.56 -4.03 -15.30
N GLU A 154 -16.14 -5.00 -15.99
CA GLU A 154 -15.34 -6.13 -16.49
C GLU A 154 -14.30 -5.61 -17.47
N MET A 155 -13.03 -5.94 -17.19
CA MET A 155 -11.89 -5.57 -18.02
C MET A 155 -11.10 -6.81 -18.39
N TYR A 156 -10.46 -6.75 -19.53
CA TYR A 156 -9.59 -7.80 -20.02
C TYR A 156 -8.31 -7.23 -20.62
N TYR A 157 -7.29 -8.07 -20.68
CA TYR A 157 -6.04 -7.71 -21.32
C TYR A 157 -6.22 -7.70 -22.83
N GLU A 158 -5.91 -6.57 -23.47
CA GLU A 158 -5.88 -6.47 -24.93
C GLU A 158 -4.72 -7.26 -25.51
N GLU A 159 -3.57 -7.19 -24.83
CA GLU A 159 -2.36 -7.96 -25.14
C GLU A 159 -1.86 -8.69 -23.89
N ILE A 160 -0.98 -9.67 -24.08
CA ILE A 160 -0.27 -10.31 -22.97
C ILE A 160 0.57 -9.24 -22.26
N PRO A 161 0.45 -9.09 -20.92
CA PRO A 161 1.28 -8.16 -20.16
C PRO A 161 2.76 -8.37 -20.42
N LYS A 162 3.51 -7.28 -20.62
CA LYS A 162 4.93 -7.32 -20.97
C LYS A 162 5.75 -6.60 -19.91
N PRO A 163 6.97 -7.08 -19.62
CA PRO A 163 7.93 -6.29 -18.85
C PRO A 163 8.22 -4.96 -19.54
N ILE A 164 8.48 -3.93 -18.74
CA ILE A 164 8.66 -2.56 -19.24
C ILE A 164 9.83 -2.43 -20.23
N ASN A 165 10.89 -3.23 -20.06
CA ASN A 165 12.04 -3.25 -20.95
C ASN A 165 11.75 -3.87 -22.34
N GLN A 166 10.65 -4.62 -22.46
CA GLN A 166 10.19 -5.14 -23.76
C GLN A 166 9.27 -4.15 -24.48
N GLU A 167 8.54 -3.32 -23.75
CA GLU A 167 7.72 -2.26 -24.34
C GLU A 167 8.56 -1.03 -24.69
N PHE A 168 9.54 -0.67 -23.85
CA PHE A 168 10.41 0.50 -24.01
C PHE A 168 11.88 0.09 -24.07
N THR A 169 12.29 -0.48 -25.15
CA THR A 169 13.63 -1.09 -25.31
C THR A 169 14.79 -0.12 -25.05
N ASN A 170 14.62 1.17 -25.37
CA ASN A 170 15.70 2.16 -25.25
C ASN A 170 15.56 3.09 -24.04
N ASN A 171 14.34 3.19 -23.43
CA ASN A 171 14.02 4.25 -22.46
C ASN A 171 13.58 3.71 -21.09
N SER A 172 13.62 2.40 -20.88
CA SER A 172 13.18 1.79 -19.61
C SER A 172 14.00 2.25 -18.40
N ASP A 173 15.31 2.44 -18.57
CA ASP A 173 16.20 2.89 -17.51
C ASP A 173 16.00 4.37 -17.20
N ASP A 174 15.68 5.19 -18.20
CA ASP A 174 15.36 6.61 -18.02
C ASP A 174 14.07 6.77 -17.23
N LEU A 175 13.07 5.95 -17.52
CA LEU A 175 11.83 5.92 -16.75
C LEU A 175 12.07 5.53 -15.29
N CYS A 176 12.88 4.52 -15.04
CA CYS A 176 13.21 4.12 -13.67
C CYS A 176 14.01 5.20 -12.94
N ARG A 177 14.97 5.84 -13.59
CA ARG A 177 15.69 6.98 -13.00
C ARG A 177 14.76 8.16 -12.71
N GLY A 178 13.83 8.45 -13.61
CA GLY A 178 12.81 9.48 -13.42
C GLY A 178 11.89 9.17 -12.22
N PHE A 179 11.41 7.94 -12.13
CA PHE A 179 10.60 7.47 -11.00
C PHE A 179 11.34 7.60 -9.66
N LEU A 180 12.61 7.21 -9.59
CA LEU A 180 13.39 7.29 -8.35
C LEU A 180 13.60 8.73 -7.88
N ARG A 181 13.57 9.73 -8.78
CA ARG A 181 13.68 11.16 -8.45
C ARG A 181 12.38 11.78 -7.95
N LEU A 182 11.24 11.13 -8.14
CA LEU A 182 9.99 11.60 -7.56
C LEU A 182 10.07 11.56 -6.03
N ASP A 183 9.36 12.48 -5.37
CA ASP A 183 9.17 12.39 -3.93
C ASP A 183 8.38 11.11 -3.56
N SER A 184 8.51 10.67 -2.32
CA SER A 184 7.96 9.39 -1.85
C SER A 184 6.44 9.27 -1.98
N ARG A 185 5.69 10.38 -2.01
CA ARG A 185 4.23 10.40 -2.19
C ARG A 185 3.85 10.38 -3.67
N SER A 186 4.53 11.18 -4.49
CA SER A 186 4.29 11.27 -5.93
C SER A 186 4.59 9.94 -6.64
N LYS A 187 5.43 9.08 -6.07
CA LYS A 187 5.68 7.72 -6.56
C LYS A 187 4.44 6.82 -6.55
N ASN A 188 3.41 7.13 -5.76
CA ASN A 188 2.21 6.29 -5.70
C ASN A 188 1.47 6.26 -7.04
N TYR A 189 1.24 7.43 -7.65
CA TYR A 189 0.49 7.54 -8.91
C TYR A 189 0.98 8.74 -9.71
N PHE A 190 1.23 8.52 -10.99
CA PHE A 190 1.70 9.55 -11.93
C PHE A 190 1.30 9.16 -13.37
N ALA A 191 1.64 10.01 -14.33
CA ALA A 191 1.46 9.69 -15.74
C ALA A 191 2.78 9.84 -16.51
N ILE A 192 2.83 9.23 -17.68
CA ILE A 192 3.98 9.25 -18.57
C ILE A 192 3.49 9.63 -19.96
N LEU A 193 4.04 10.71 -20.46
CA LEU A 193 3.80 11.17 -21.83
C LEU A 193 4.98 10.75 -22.71
N ILE A 194 4.67 10.25 -23.88
CA ILE A 194 5.67 9.95 -24.93
C ILE A 194 5.45 10.91 -26.06
N SER A 195 6.46 11.72 -26.36
CA SER A 195 6.42 12.69 -27.45
C SER A 195 6.50 11.97 -28.82
N LYS A 196 6.33 12.72 -29.92
CA LYS A 196 6.48 12.21 -31.27
C LYS A 196 7.91 11.76 -31.59
N GLU A 197 8.88 12.32 -30.88
CA GLU A 197 10.31 11.97 -30.97
C GLU A 197 10.71 10.83 -30.03
N ASP A 198 9.72 10.09 -29.50
CA ASP A 198 9.88 9.00 -28.55
C ASP A 198 10.56 9.40 -27.22
N GLN A 199 10.52 10.71 -26.86
CA GLN A 199 11.00 11.17 -25.56
C GLN A 199 9.95 10.93 -24.50
N MET A 200 10.37 10.36 -23.36
CA MET A 200 9.53 10.09 -22.20
C MET A 200 9.60 11.24 -21.20
N SER A 201 8.44 11.68 -20.73
CA SER A 201 8.32 12.64 -19.61
C SER A 201 7.38 12.10 -18.55
N ILE A 202 7.81 12.14 -17.29
CA ILE A 202 6.97 11.85 -16.14
C ILE A 202 6.25 13.14 -15.77
N VAL A 203 4.95 13.06 -15.64
CA VAL A 203 4.08 14.17 -15.24
C VAL A 203 3.18 13.74 -14.09
N ASP A 204 2.62 14.69 -13.36
CA ASP A 204 1.62 14.39 -12.34
C ASP A 204 0.35 13.78 -12.96
N LEU A 205 -0.44 13.12 -12.13
CA LEU A 205 -1.64 12.40 -12.56
C LEU A 205 -2.71 13.37 -13.13
N ALA A 206 -2.81 14.57 -12.58
CA ALA A 206 -3.75 15.61 -13.04
C ALA A 206 -3.42 16.06 -14.47
N THR A 207 -2.14 16.28 -14.74
CA THR A 207 -1.66 16.62 -16.09
C THR A 207 -1.99 15.51 -17.09
N GLY A 208 -1.76 14.21 -16.71
CA GLY A 208 -2.13 13.09 -17.56
C GLY A 208 -3.62 13.03 -17.87
N ILE A 209 -4.49 13.27 -16.88
CA ILE A 209 -5.94 13.29 -17.06
C ILE A 209 -6.38 14.47 -17.92
N ASN A 210 -5.88 15.68 -17.64
CA ASN A 210 -6.20 16.88 -18.41
C ASN A 210 -5.78 16.73 -19.88
N THR A 211 -4.70 16.02 -20.14
CA THR A 211 -4.23 15.74 -21.50
C THR A 211 -5.26 14.91 -22.29
N LEU A 212 -5.94 13.96 -21.63
CA LEU A 212 -7.04 13.19 -22.27
C LEU A 212 -8.29 14.05 -22.54
N GLU A 213 -8.63 14.94 -21.61
CA GLU A 213 -9.84 15.75 -21.71
C GLU A 213 -9.72 16.86 -22.76
N THR A 214 -8.55 17.47 -22.84
CA THR A 214 -8.34 18.63 -23.70
C THR A 214 -8.09 18.27 -25.16
N ASN A 215 -7.83 16.96 -25.47
CA ASN A 215 -7.40 16.55 -26.82
C ASN A 215 -6.42 17.58 -27.42
N LYS A 216 -5.40 17.97 -26.65
CA LYS A 216 -4.48 19.04 -27.05
C LYS A 216 -3.90 18.72 -28.42
N VAL A 217 -4.44 19.42 -29.37
CA VAL A 217 -4.05 19.42 -30.77
C VAL A 217 -3.14 20.63 -30.92
N ASP A 218 -1.96 20.46 -31.47
CA ASP A 218 -1.08 21.58 -31.80
C ASP A 218 -1.74 22.50 -32.84
N SER A 219 -1.13 23.65 -33.10
CA SER A 219 -1.60 24.62 -34.11
C SER A 219 -1.79 24.04 -35.52
N ASN A 220 -1.30 22.80 -35.77
CA ASN A 220 -1.37 22.05 -37.02
C ASN A 220 -2.42 20.92 -37.00
N GLY A 221 -3.23 20.81 -35.95
CA GLY A 221 -4.23 19.75 -35.82
C GLY A 221 -3.70 18.39 -35.37
N SER A 222 -2.46 18.29 -34.91
CA SER A 222 -1.83 17.05 -34.46
C SER A 222 -1.77 16.97 -32.93
N GLN A 223 -1.95 15.79 -32.34
CA GLN A 223 -1.72 15.57 -30.90
C GLN A 223 -0.27 15.89 -30.54
N GLU A 224 -0.07 16.61 -29.44
CA GLU A 224 1.24 17.01 -28.94
C GLU A 224 2.09 15.80 -28.44
N TYR A 225 1.44 14.67 -28.12
CA TYR A 225 2.08 13.43 -27.67
C TYR A 225 1.61 12.24 -28.51
N LYS A 226 2.49 11.22 -28.60
CA LYS A 226 2.22 9.98 -29.32
C LYS A 226 1.43 9.00 -28.45
N GLU A 227 1.82 8.86 -27.16
CA GLU A 227 1.24 7.91 -26.24
C GLU A 227 1.17 8.47 -24.82
N LEU A 228 0.16 8.03 -24.06
CA LEU A 228 -0.02 8.30 -22.65
C LEU A 228 -0.16 6.98 -21.89
N TYR A 229 0.59 6.85 -20.81
CA TYR A 229 0.49 5.76 -19.85
C TYR A 229 0.17 6.33 -18.47
N PHE A 230 -0.71 5.68 -17.74
CA PHE A 230 -0.89 5.91 -16.32
C PHE A 230 0.01 4.96 -15.54
N ALA A 231 0.67 5.43 -14.52
CA ALA A 231 1.59 4.63 -13.74
C ALA A 231 1.20 4.62 -12.27
N PHE A 232 1.43 3.50 -11.63
CA PHE A 232 1.24 3.36 -10.18
C PHE A 232 2.33 2.48 -9.59
N TYR A 233 2.65 2.71 -8.31
CA TYR A 233 3.51 1.80 -7.58
C TYR A 233 2.72 0.55 -7.20
N ASP A 234 3.26 -0.60 -7.57
CA ASP A 234 2.66 -1.90 -7.33
C ASP A 234 3.56 -2.76 -6.43
N PRO A 235 3.18 -2.97 -5.17
CA PRO A 235 3.96 -3.80 -4.27
C PRO A 235 3.82 -5.31 -4.56
N CYS A 236 2.94 -5.69 -5.49
CA CYS A 236 2.72 -7.09 -5.82
C CYS A 236 3.81 -7.64 -6.73
N THR A 237 4.18 -8.90 -6.51
CA THR A 237 5.20 -9.61 -7.28
C THR A 237 4.63 -10.62 -8.26
N THR A 238 3.29 -10.80 -8.25
CA THR A 238 2.57 -11.72 -9.14
C THR A 238 2.42 -11.14 -10.55
N ALA A 239 2.02 -11.98 -11.51
CA ALA A 239 1.75 -11.53 -12.88
C ALA A 239 0.53 -10.59 -12.97
N GLU A 240 -0.41 -10.70 -12.04
CA GLU A 240 -1.57 -9.82 -11.93
C GLU A 240 -1.19 -8.48 -11.32
N PRO A 241 -1.88 -7.37 -11.70
CA PRO A 241 -1.69 -6.07 -11.06
C PRO A 241 -2.25 -6.07 -9.63
N GLY A 242 -1.61 -5.30 -8.75
CA GLY A 242 -2.07 -5.11 -7.38
C GLY A 242 -3.32 -4.25 -7.25
N TRP A 243 -3.94 -4.30 -6.09
CA TRP A 243 -5.14 -3.53 -5.74
C TRP A 243 -5.03 -2.02 -5.92
N PRO A 244 -3.86 -1.35 -5.83
CA PRO A 244 -3.77 0.09 -6.12
C PRO A 244 -4.30 0.46 -7.51
N LEU A 245 -4.18 -0.44 -8.49
CA LEU A 245 -4.76 -0.23 -9.81
C LEU A 245 -6.29 -0.06 -9.77
N ARG A 246 -7.00 -0.71 -8.84
CA ARG A 246 -8.46 -0.59 -8.74
C ARG A 246 -8.89 0.85 -8.49
N ASN A 247 -8.23 1.54 -7.55
CA ASN A 247 -8.52 2.94 -7.23
C ASN A 247 -8.10 3.88 -8.36
N LEU A 248 -7.00 3.60 -9.05
CA LEU A 248 -6.62 4.35 -10.25
C LEU A 248 -7.66 4.20 -11.36
N LEU A 249 -8.14 2.99 -11.61
CA LEU A 249 -9.20 2.76 -12.60
C LEU A 249 -10.51 3.45 -12.22
N CYS A 250 -10.87 3.49 -10.94
CA CYS A 250 -12.02 4.28 -10.47
C CYS A 250 -11.84 5.76 -10.79
N LEU A 251 -10.67 6.32 -10.51
CA LEU A 251 -10.37 7.71 -10.82
C LEU A 251 -10.54 8.00 -12.33
N LEU A 252 -9.95 7.14 -13.17
CA LEU A 252 -10.05 7.28 -14.63
C LEU A 252 -11.49 7.13 -15.13
N LEU A 253 -12.26 6.20 -14.59
CA LEU A 253 -13.67 6.02 -14.93
C LEU A 253 -14.54 7.23 -14.55
N TRP A 254 -14.17 7.95 -13.49
CA TRP A 254 -14.90 9.16 -13.11
C TRP A 254 -14.58 10.35 -14.02
N HIS A 255 -13.29 10.64 -14.20
CA HIS A 255 -12.83 11.82 -14.93
C HIS A 255 -12.82 11.62 -16.45
N CYS A 256 -12.45 10.45 -16.93
CA CYS A 256 -12.28 10.14 -18.35
C CYS A 256 -13.15 8.96 -18.82
N PRO A 257 -14.48 8.96 -18.60
CA PRO A 257 -15.32 7.80 -18.90
C PRO A 257 -15.28 7.42 -20.39
N THR A 258 -15.35 8.39 -21.28
CA THR A 258 -15.30 8.15 -22.73
C THR A 258 -14.02 7.41 -23.12
N TYR A 259 -12.87 7.85 -22.61
CA TYR A 259 -11.60 7.18 -22.85
C TYR A 259 -11.63 5.75 -22.34
N CYS A 260 -12.07 5.53 -21.09
CA CYS A 260 -12.08 4.22 -20.46
C CYS A 260 -12.98 3.19 -21.17
N PHE A 261 -14.07 3.64 -21.78
CA PHE A 261 -15.01 2.73 -22.47
C PHE A 261 -14.74 2.58 -23.96
N THR A 262 -13.96 3.47 -24.59
CA THR A 262 -13.74 3.45 -26.04
C THR A 262 -12.29 3.19 -26.46
N LYS A 263 -11.34 3.36 -25.56
CA LYS A 263 -9.91 3.25 -25.85
C LYS A 263 -9.25 2.19 -24.98
N ILE A 264 -8.03 1.80 -25.35
CA ILE A 264 -7.17 0.95 -24.55
C ILE A 264 -6.55 1.79 -23.44
N ILE A 265 -6.77 1.40 -22.19
CA ILE A 265 -6.15 2.02 -21.02
C ILE A 265 -4.75 1.42 -20.87
N LYS A 266 -3.72 2.24 -21.08
CA LYS A 266 -2.33 1.83 -20.95
C LYS A 266 -1.85 2.14 -19.54
N VAL A 267 -1.40 1.13 -18.81
CA VAL A 267 -1.00 1.25 -17.41
C VAL A 267 0.37 0.62 -17.19
N ILE A 268 1.19 1.27 -16.40
CA ILE A 268 2.49 0.76 -15.97
C ILE A 268 2.44 0.48 -14.46
N SER A 269 2.66 -0.78 -14.10
CA SER A 269 2.86 -1.24 -12.73
C SER A 269 4.36 -1.14 -12.42
N ILE A 270 4.76 -0.13 -11.64
CA ILE A 270 6.15 0.05 -11.21
C ILE A 270 6.42 -0.81 -9.99
N ARG A 271 7.43 -1.68 -10.06
CA ARG A 271 7.76 -2.67 -9.03
C ARG A 271 9.22 -2.58 -8.61
N GLY A 272 9.44 -2.09 -7.39
CA GLY A 272 10.77 -1.87 -6.86
C GLY A 272 11.55 -0.80 -7.62
N ASN A 273 12.88 -0.91 -7.61
CA ASN A 273 13.79 0.06 -8.21
C ASN A 273 14.34 -0.37 -9.59
N LYS A 274 13.92 -1.54 -10.11
CA LYS A 274 14.42 -2.11 -11.37
C LYS A 274 13.34 -2.18 -12.44
N ALA A 275 13.65 -1.68 -13.63
CA ALA A 275 12.74 -1.68 -14.78
C ALA A 275 12.20 -3.07 -15.11
N GLN A 276 13.05 -4.08 -15.06
CA GLN A 276 12.72 -5.45 -15.46
C GLN A 276 11.62 -6.11 -14.62
N ASN A 277 11.37 -5.60 -13.40
CA ASN A 277 10.31 -6.10 -12.52
C ASN A 277 8.96 -5.43 -12.80
N SER A 278 8.97 -4.30 -13.50
CA SER A 278 7.78 -3.51 -13.82
C SER A 278 7.08 -4.03 -15.07
N ILE A 279 5.75 -3.96 -15.08
CA ILE A 279 4.90 -4.58 -16.09
C ILE A 279 4.00 -3.54 -16.74
N VAL A 280 3.88 -3.61 -18.06
CA VAL A 280 2.93 -2.82 -18.84
C VAL A 280 1.67 -3.63 -19.07
N PHE A 281 0.53 -3.05 -18.73
CA PHE A 281 -0.80 -3.60 -18.98
C PHE A 281 -1.53 -2.73 -20.00
N LYS A 282 -2.12 -3.35 -21.01
CA LYS A 282 -3.05 -2.73 -21.95
C LYS A 282 -4.43 -3.31 -21.69
N LEU A 283 -5.30 -2.50 -21.10
CA LEU A 283 -6.59 -2.91 -20.60
C LEU A 283 -7.69 -2.37 -21.49
N LYS A 284 -8.70 -3.20 -21.75
CA LYS A 284 -9.91 -2.84 -22.45
C LYS A 284 -11.12 -3.14 -21.59
N THR A 285 -11.99 -2.17 -21.44
CA THR A 285 -13.26 -2.36 -20.74
C THR A 285 -14.23 -3.10 -21.67
N LYS A 286 -15.02 -4.01 -21.12
CA LYS A 286 -16.12 -4.63 -21.83
C LYS A 286 -17.08 -3.57 -22.34
N GLU A 287 -17.65 -3.78 -23.51
CA GLU A 287 -18.68 -2.90 -24.03
C GLU A 287 -19.96 -2.98 -23.20
N TYR A 288 -20.52 -1.84 -22.89
CA TYR A 288 -21.77 -1.69 -22.15
C TYR A 288 -22.71 -0.75 -22.89
N GLU A 289 -23.99 -1.07 -22.90
CA GLU A 289 -25.02 -0.23 -23.51
C GLU A 289 -25.16 1.13 -22.79
N ASP A 290 -24.99 1.13 -21.45
CA ASP A 290 -25.07 2.33 -20.61
C ASP A 290 -23.84 2.49 -19.71
N SER A 291 -22.83 3.20 -20.21
CA SER A 291 -21.60 3.49 -19.48
C SER A 291 -21.83 4.39 -18.24
N LYS A 292 -22.88 5.25 -18.27
CA LYS A 292 -23.24 6.10 -17.12
C LYS A 292 -23.78 5.25 -15.98
N LYS A 293 -24.61 4.27 -16.28
CA LYS A 293 -25.13 3.32 -15.27
C LYS A 293 -23.99 2.56 -14.61
N ILE A 294 -23.08 1.98 -15.41
CA ILE A 294 -21.93 1.24 -14.87
C ILE A 294 -21.05 2.13 -13.97
N ARG A 295 -20.79 3.38 -14.39
CA ARG A 295 -20.06 4.33 -13.56
C ARG A 295 -20.77 4.57 -12.23
N ASN A 296 -22.07 4.81 -12.24
CA ASN A 296 -22.86 5.02 -11.03
C ASN A 296 -22.85 3.77 -10.12
N ASP A 297 -22.92 2.57 -10.70
CA ASP A 297 -22.85 1.30 -9.94
C ASP A 297 -21.49 1.14 -9.25
N VAL A 298 -20.37 1.51 -9.90
CA VAL A 298 -19.02 1.49 -9.30
C VAL A 298 -18.95 2.43 -8.09
N PHE A 299 -19.43 3.65 -8.22
CA PHE A 299 -19.36 4.67 -7.16
C PHE A 299 -20.47 4.56 -6.11
N GLY A 300 -21.47 3.74 -6.34
CA GLY A 300 -22.56 3.43 -5.41
C GLY A 300 -22.38 2.11 -4.66
N CYS A 301 -21.37 1.29 -5.01
CA CYS A 301 -21.17 0.01 -4.37
C CYS A 301 -20.42 0.13 -3.04
N SER A 302 -20.52 -0.93 -2.21
CA SER A 302 -19.74 -1.09 -1.00
C SER A 302 -18.25 -1.17 -1.30
N LEU A 303 -17.43 -0.86 -0.31
CA LEU A 303 -15.98 -0.98 -0.38
C LEU A 303 -15.50 -2.31 0.21
N VAL A 304 -14.36 -2.75 -0.26
CA VAL A 304 -13.68 -3.97 0.20
C VAL A 304 -12.19 -3.68 0.36
N GLY A 305 -11.47 -4.56 1.05
CA GLY A 305 -10.03 -4.37 1.16
C GLY A 305 -9.40 -4.94 2.42
N TRP A 306 -10.16 -5.63 3.26
CA TRP A 306 -9.60 -6.28 4.44
C TRP A 306 -8.59 -7.35 4.07
N GLU A 307 -7.45 -7.33 4.74
CA GLU A 307 -6.42 -8.35 4.55
C GLU A 307 -6.82 -9.69 5.13
N ARG A 308 -6.26 -10.74 4.55
CA ARG A 308 -6.34 -12.08 5.12
C ARG A 308 -5.19 -12.30 6.09
N ASN A 309 -5.47 -12.92 7.22
CA ASN A 309 -4.44 -13.30 8.19
C ASN A 309 -3.50 -14.39 7.63
N ALA A 310 -2.48 -14.76 8.40
CA ALA A 310 -1.50 -15.77 8.00
C ALA A 310 -2.12 -17.15 7.64
N ALA A 311 -3.30 -17.47 8.18
CA ALA A 311 -4.06 -18.68 7.84
C ALA A 311 -4.92 -18.53 6.55
N GLY A 312 -4.82 -17.39 5.85
CA GLY A 312 -5.60 -17.09 4.64
C GLY A 312 -7.07 -16.77 4.90
N LYS A 313 -7.49 -16.59 6.16
CA LYS A 313 -8.86 -16.29 6.57
C LYS A 313 -9.05 -14.80 6.79
N MET A 314 -10.27 -14.31 6.55
CA MET A 314 -10.69 -12.98 6.93
C MET A 314 -10.71 -12.88 8.47
N GLY A 315 -9.94 -11.98 9.02
CA GLY A 315 -9.87 -11.80 10.47
C GLY A 315 -8.57 -11.14 10.92
N PRO A 316 -8.55 -10.70 12.19
CA PRO A 316 -7.41 -9.99 12.73
C PRO A 316 -6.16 -10.87 12.87
N THR A 317 -5.02 -10.21 12.84
CA THR A 317 -3.72 -10.75 13.22
C THR A 317 -3.47 -10.47 14.69
N ILE A 318 -2.77 -11.37 15.37
CA ILE A 318 -2.38 -11.25 16.79
C ILE A 318 -0.87 -11.18 16.86
N VAL A 319 -0.37 -10.14 17.54
CA VAL A 319 1.05 -9.99 17.86
C VAL A 319 1.22 -10.12 19.37
N ASP A 320 2.03 -11.08 19.82
CA ASP A 320 2.38 -11.27 21.24
C ASP A 320 3.81 -10.80 21.46
N LEU A 321 3.95 -9.66 22.10
CA LEU A 321 5.24 -9.05 22.43
C LEU A 321 5.59 -9.21 23.92
N SER A 322 4.92 -10.11 24.65
CA SER A 322 5.20 -10.34 26.05
C SER A 322 6.68 -10.71 26.32
N HIS A 323 7.33 -11.34 25.34
CA HIS A 323 8.75 -11.70 25.46
C HIS A 323 9.71 -10.53 25.30
N THR A 324 9.31 -9.47 24.60
CA THR A 324 10.16 -8.31 24.27
C THR A 324 9.81 -7.06 25.04
N MET A 325 8.60 -6.97 25.59
CA MET A 325 8.10 -5.76 26.27
C MET A 325 7.81 -5.96 27.76
N ASP A 326 7.66 -7.21 28.24
CA ASP A 326 7.38 -7.49 29.66
C ASP A 326 8.65 -7.24 30.50
N PRO A 327 8.65 -6.23 31.43
CA PRO A 327 9.81 -5.90 32.24
C PRO A 327 10.34 -7.07 33.08
N ALA A 328 9.44 -7.92 33.61
CA ALA A 328 9.86 -9.08 34.38
C ALA A 328 10.64 -10.08 33.53
N LYS A 329 10.11 -10.41 32.35
CA LYS A 329 10.80 -11.32 31.41
C LYS A 329 12.11 -10.74 30.86
N LEU A 330 12.16 -9.42 30.62
CA LEU A 330 13.39 -8.74 30.21
C LEU A 330 14.45 -8.78 31.32
N SER A 331 14.05 -8.58 32.59
CA SER A 331 14.91 -8.66 33.73
C SER A 331 15.51 -10.11 33.89
N ASP A 332 14.66 -11.11 33.82
CA ASP A 332 15.09 -12.51 33.90
C ASP A 332 16.07 -12.88 32.77
N ARG A 333 15.81 -12.39 31.54
CA ARG A 333 16.73 -12.59 30.41
C ARG A 333 18.07 -11.89 30.64
N ALA A 334 18.05 -10.63 31.14
CA ALA A 334 19.26 -9.89 31.44
C ALA A 334 20.09 -10.58 32.51
N ILE A 335 19.45 -11.10 33.58
CA ILE A 335 20.10 -11.87 34.62
C ILE A 335 20.73 -13.14 34.04
N ASN A 336 19.96 -13.93 33.27
CA ASN A 336 20.45 -15.15 32.64
C ASN A 336 21.60 -14.88 31.67
N LEU A 337 21.53 -13.82 30.87
CA LEU A 337 22.61 -13.42 29.97
C LEU A 337 23.88 -13.04 30.76
N ASN A 338 23.74 -12.24 31.82
CA ASN A 338 24.85 -11.86 32.67
C ASN A 338 25.51 -13.08 33.35
N LEU A 339 24.71 -14.01 33.82
CA LEU A 339 25.23 -15.27 34.39
C LEU A 339 26.00 -16.08 33.33
N LYS A 340 25.50 -16.18 32.11
CA LYS A 340 26.21 -16.84 31.00
C LYS A 340 27.53 -16.14 30.68
N LEU A 341 27.52 -14.82 30.58
CA LEU A 341 28.72 -14.00 30.30
C LEU A 341 29.77 -14.15 31.44
N MET A 342 29.33 -14.17 32.69
CA MET A 342 30.22 -14.43 33.83
C MET A 342 30.84 -15.84 33.75
N LYS A 343 30.03 -16.85 33.44
CA LYS A 343 30.49 -18.24 33.26
C LYS A 343 31.56 -18.32 32.16
N TRP A 344 31.32 -17.70 31.01
CA TRP A 344 32.29 -17.71 29.91
C TRP A 344 33.60 -16.98 30.23
N ARG A 345 33.58 -15.97 31.09
CA ARG A 345 34.78 -15.24 31.53
C ARG A 345 35.59 -16.02 32.57
N LEU A 346 34.92 -16.69 33.50
CA LEU A 346 35.55 -17.33 34.65
C LEU A 346 36.00 -18.74 34.34
N VAL A 347 35.33 -19.45 33.44
CA VAL A 347 35.60 -20.84 33.13
C VAL A 347 35.42 -21.08 31.63
N PRO A 348 36.44 -20.81 30.80
CA PRO A 348 36.36 -20.93 29.34
C PRO A 348 35.97 -22.32 28.84
N ASP A 349 36.30 -23.35 29.58
CA ASP A 349 36.07 -24.79 29.23
C ASP A 349 34.86 -25.39 29.94
N LEU A 350 33.94 -24.59 30.48
CA LEU A 350 32.82 -25.11 31.25
C LEU A 350 31.73 -25.66 30.36
N ASP A 351 31.51 -26.97 30.44
CA ASP A 351 30.42 -27.66 29.75
C ASP A 351 29.07 -27.18 30.30
N LEU A 352 28.33 -26.43 29.48
CA LEU A 352 27.05 -25.79 29.84
C LEU A 352 25.99 -26.83 30.28
N GLU A 353 26.02 -28.05 29.72
CA GLU A 353 25.09 -29.12 30.08
C GLU A 353 25.30 -29.63 31.52
N LYS A 354 26.52 -29.54 32.04
CA LYS A 354 26.81 -29.94 33.44
C LYS A 354 26.32 -28.93 34.47
N LEU A 355 26.17 -27.64 34.07
CA LEU A 355 25.75 -26.58 34.99
C LEU A 355 24.22 -26.49 35.14
N GLU A 356 23.46 -26.88 34.14
CA GLU A 356 22.01 -26.96 34.27
C GLU A 356 21.54 -28.01 35.29
N ARG A 357 22.37 -29.04 35.54
CA ARG A 357 22.09 -30.05 36.58
C ARG A 357 22.29 -29.57 38.02
N PHE A 358 22.95 -28.42 38.24
CA PHE A 358 23.15 -27.85 39.57
C PHE A 358 22.16 -26.71 39.90
N SER A 359 21.25 -26.36 38.98
CA SER A 359 20.25 -25.32 39.17
C SER A 359 18.83 -25.89 39.37
N GLN A 360 18.70 -27.20 39.47
CA GLN A 360 17.51 -27.90 39.96
C GLN A 360 17.74 -28.33 41.42
#